data_2644c883cc987e00687272df4e4ef5df
#
_entry.id   2644c883cc987e00687272df4e4ef5df
#
_cell.length_a   1.000
_cell.length_b   1.000
_cell.length_c   1.000
_cell.angle_alpha   90.00
_cell.angle_beta   90.00
_cell.angle_gamma   90.00
#
_symmetry.space_group_name_H-M   'P 1'
#
loop_
_entity.id
_entity.type
_entity.pdbx_description
1 polymer ?
#
loop_
_entity_poly.entity_id
_entity_poly.type
_entity_poly.pdbx_seq_one_letter_code
_entity_poly.pdbx_strand_id
1 'polypeptide(L)'
;MSGSGGGRRGGVGQYMVRPQSGVASVNAIGVNYSDTWGKRDQVSFQGSYFFNNTDTKNQSTVDKWYESPMPVDTLATRGYSNTEAYNHRFNARLEWKISDNQNLMVRPSFSYQSNDPLSTTQGWQFGQSGYSRTENFNDGLRHGYNLRTSAVYRAKLGKDGRTITLDGNVNYSDNTCLLY
;
A
#
# COMPACT_ATOMS: atom_id res chain seq x y z
N MET A 1 -7.02 26.48 -28.98
CA MET A 1 -5.81 25.69 -28.74
C MET A 1 -5.59 25.67 -27.22
N SER A 2 -6.03 24.63 -26.57
CA SER A 2 -5.93 24.43 -25.13
C SER A 2 -4.87 23.38 -24.87
N GLY A 3 -3.72 23.79 -24.37
CA GLY A 3 -2.62 22.89 -23.99
C GLY A 3 -2.84 22.35 -22.57
N SER A 4 -3.20 21.08 -22.46
CA SER A 4 -3.26 20.35 -21.20
C SER A 4 -1.85 19.96 -20.79
N GLY A 5 -1.25 20.71 -19.87
CA GLY A 5 0.01 20.38 -19.20
C GLY A 5 -0.20 19.27 -18.18
N GLY A 6 0.08 18.02 -18.55
CA GLY A 6 0.15 16.89 -17.63
C GLY A 6 1.36 17.00 -16.70
N GLY A 7 1.19 17.61 -15.53
CA GLY A 7 2.19 17.63 -14.47
C GLY A 7 2.43 16.21 -13.94
N ARG A 8 3.59 15.64 -14.22
CA ARG A 8 4.10 14.46 -13.53
C ARG A 8 4.30 14.81 -12.05
N ARG A 9 3.31 14.51 -11.23
CA ARG A 9 3.48 14.55 -9.77
C ARG A 9 4.37 13.39 -9.36
N GLY A 10 5.65 13.66 -9.22
CA GLY A 10 6.65 12.71 -8.73
C GLY A 10 6.29 12.23 -7.32
N GLY A 11 6.24 10.94 -7.15
CA GLY A 11 6.72 10.09 -6.09
C GLY A 11 6.35 10.29 -4.63
N VAL A 12 5.93 11.45 -4.16
CA VAL A 12 5.72 11.69 -2.72
C VAL A 12 4.40 11.09 -2.22
N GLY A 13 3.37 11.03 -3.06
CA GLY A 13 2.07 10.45 -2.70
C GLY A 13 2.10 8.95 -2.44
N GLN A 14 3.16 8.27 -2.87
CA GLN A 14 3.35 6.84 -2.66
C GLN A 14 3.71 6.49 -1.20
N TYR A 15 4.22 7.45 -0.45
CA TYR A 15 4.62 7.31 0.95
C TYR A 15 3.65 8.00 1.92
N MET A 16 2.67 8.70 1.43
CA MET A 16 1.67 9.36 2.27
C MET A 16 0.68 8.36 2.84
N VAL A 17 0.51 8.37 4.14
CA VAL A 17 -0.60 7.69 4.83
C VAL A 17 -1.88 8.43 4.46
N ARG A 18 -2.88 7.69 3.96
CA ARG A 18 -4.18 8.30 3.65
C ARG A 18 -4.88 8.69 4.96
N PRO A 19 -5.53 9.86 5.01
CA PRO A 19 -6.38 10.21 6.16
C PRO A 19 -7.41 9.12 6.40
N GLN A 20 -7.48 8.65 7.64
CA GLN A 20 -8.47 7.66 8.07
C GLN A 20 -9.42 8.32 9.08
N SER A 21 -10.67 7.89 9.11
CA SER A 21 -11.61 8.32 10.16
C SER A 21 -11.19 7.70 11.50
N GLY A 22 -11.26 8.49 12.57
CA GLY A 22 -10.86 8.08 13.91
C GLY A 22 -9.49 8.62 14.32
N VAL A 23 -8.93 8.08 15.39
CA VAL A 23 -7.60 8.41 15.89
C VAL A 23 -6.60 7.41 15.32
N ALA A 24 -5.63 7.91 14.58
CA ALA A 24 -4.57 7.10 14.00
C ALA A 24 -3.22 7.44 14.63
N SER A 25 -2.50 6.41 15.06
CA SER A 25 -1.09 6.49 15.45
C SER A 25 -0.25 5.89 14.32
N VAL A 26 0.71 6.65 13.82
CA VAL A 26 1.55 6.24 12.69
C VAL A 26 3.01 6.33 13.08
N ASN A 27 3.71 5.22 12.97
CA ASN A 27 5.16 5.14 13.09
C ASN A 27 5.75 4.79 11.73
N ALA A 28 6.73 5.56 11.28
CA ALA A 28 7.35 5.32 9.99
C ALA A 28 8.86 5.52 10.07
N ILE A 29 9.60 4.69 9.34
CA ILE A 29 11.04 4.80 9.17
C ILE A 29 11.41 4.53 7.71
N GLY A 30 12.33 5.33 7.20
CA GLY A 30 12.85 5.16 5.84
C GLY A 30 14.36 5.21 5.85
N VAL A 31 14.98 4.33 5.07
CA VAL A 31 16.44 4.29 4.85
C VAL A 31 16.71 4.31 3.36
N ASN A 32 17.66 5.15 2.95
CA ASN A 32 18.16 5.20 1.58
C ASN A 32 19.65 4.97 1.58
N TYR A 33 20.11 4.16 0.64
CA TYR A 33 21.53 3.88 0.43
C TYR A 33 21.86 4.02 -1.06
N SER A 34 23.00 4.64 -1.35
CA SER A 34 23.51 4.78 -2.71
C SER A 34 25.03 4.68 -2.68
N ASP A 35 25.55 3.84 -3.54
CA ASP A 35 26.99 3.68 -3.68
C ASP A 35 27.38 3.24 -5.09
N THR A 36 28.68 3.41 -5.42
CA THR A 36 29.26 3.00 -6.69
C THR A 36 30.56 2.27 -6.45
N TRP A 37 30.75 1.14 -7.14
CA TRP A 37 31.91 0.28 -6.98
C TRP A 37 32.58 -0.06 -8.32
N GLY A 38 33.82 -0.48 -8.23
CA GLY A 38 34.61 -0.96 -9.36
C GLY A 38 35.46 0.13 -10.00
N LYS A 39 36.32 -0.28 -10.94
CA LYS A 39 37.13 0.65 -11.70
C LYS A 39 36.23 1.46 -12.63
N ARG A 40 36.28 2.81 -12.57
CA ARG A 40 35.45 3.75 -13.37
C ARG A 40 33.96 3.61 -13.10
N ASP A 41 33.59 3.40 -11.83
CA ASP A 41 32.16 3.33 -11.43
C ASP A 41 31.36 2.29 -12.26
N GLN A 42 31.90 1.07 -12.33
CA GLN A 42 31.29 0.01 -13.13
C GLN A 42 29.95 -0.45 -12.58
N VAL A 43 29.79 -0.45 -11.26
CA VAL A 43 28.57 -0.87 -10.60
C VAL A 43 28.01 0.28 -9.79
N SER A 44 26.79 0.67 -10.06
CA SER A 44 26.03 1.65 -9.28
C SER A 44 24.83 0.98 -8.65
N PHE A 45 24.69 1.12 -7.35
CA PHE A 45 23.56 0.61 -6.59
C PHE A 45 22.85 1.76 -5.88
N GLN A 46 21.55 1.75 -5.95
CA GLN A 46 20.67 2.63 -5.18
C GLN A 46 19.59 1.77 -4.57
N GLY A 47 19.37 1.88 -3.27
CA GLY A 47 18.35 1.15 -2.55
C GLY A 47 17.58 2.05 -1.60
N SER A 48 16.30 1.77 -1.45
CA SER A 48 15.43 2.42 -0.47
C SER A 48 14.58 1.38 0.23
N TYR A 49 14.49 1.50 1.53
CA TYR A 49 13.57 0.73 2.35
C TYR A 49 12.70 1.67 3.16
N PHE A 50 11.42 1.38 3.20
CA PHE A 50 10.43 2.13 3.97
C PHE A 50 9.55 1.15 4.74
N PHE A 51 9.40 1.43 6.01
CA PHE A 51 8.49 0.74 6.91
C PHE A 51 7.52 1.75 7.52
N ASN A 52 6.26 1.38 7.61
CA ASN A 52 5.30 2.08 8.45
C ASN A 52 4.35 1.10 9.16
N ASN A 53 4.04 1.44 10.40
CA ASN A 53 2.97 0.85 11.19
C ASN A 53 1.91 1.92 11.44
N THR A 54 0.65 1.54 11.29
CA THR A 54 -0.50 2.41 11.56
C THR A 54 -1.49 1.66 12.45
N ASP A 55 -1.78 2.22 13.61
CA ASP A 55 -2.85 1.76 14.51
C ASP A 55 -3.98 2.79 14.46
N THR A 56 -5.15 2.38 14.00
CA THR A 56 -6.32 3.26 13.82
C THR A 56 -7.46 2.77 14.68
N LYS A 57 -7.93 3.63 15.58
CA LYS A 57 -9.08 3.38 16.46
C LYS A 57 -10.22 4.31 16.08
N ASN A 58 -11.38 3.74 15.84
CA ASN A 58 -12.57 4.51 15.52
C ASN A 58 -13.74 4.08 16.40
N GLN A 59 -14.48 5.06 16.87
CA GLN A 59 -15.73 4.87 17.59
C GLN A 59 -16.83 5.63 16.86
N SER A 60 -17.96 4.98 16.63
CA SER A 60 -19.13 5.58 16.02
C SER A 60 -20.35 5.38 16.90
N THR A 61 -21.16 6.42 17.02
CA THR A 61 -22.46 6.37 17.67
C THR A 61 -23.46 6.97 16.71
N VAL A 62 -24.51 6.23 16.43
CA VAL A 62 -25.60 6.69 15.57
C VAL A 62 -26.91 6.41 16.30
N ASP A 63 -27.66 7.47 16.57
CA ASP A 63 -29.01 7.41 17.11
C ASP A 63 -30.00 7.92 16.05
N LYS A 64 -30.98 7.10 15.70
CA LYS A 64 -32.03 7.41 14.71
C LYS A 64 -33.38 7.31 15.36
N TRP A 65 -34.20 8.33 15.15
CA TRP A 65 -35.60 8.37 15.49
C TRP A 65 -36.42 8.39 14.21
N TYR A 66 -37.37 7.49 14.10
CA TYR A 66 -38.23 7.41 12.94
C TYR A 66 -39.58 8.01 13.31
N GLU A 67 -39.91 9.17 12.76
CA GLU A 67 -41.24 9.77 12.86
C GLU A 67 -42.16 9.12 11.81
N SER A 68 -43.11 8.37 12.28
CA SER A 68 -44.16 7.77 11.45
C SER A 68 -45.52 8.02 12.14
N PRO A 69 -46.65 7.99 11.45
CA PRO A 69 -47.95 7.94 12.11
C PRO A 69 -48.15 6.70 13.00
N MET A 70 -47.20 5.77 12.95
CA MET A 70 -47.01 4.65 13.88
C MET A 70 -46.03 5.02 14.99
N PRO A 71 -46.07 4.36 16.16
CA PRO A 71 -45.19 4.70 17.28
C PRO A 71 -43.72 4.68 16.89
N VAL A 72 -43.04 5.66 17.43
CA VAL A 72 -41.61 5.95 17.15
C VAL A 72 -40.74 4.73 17.41
N ASP A 73 -40.07 4.23 16.37
CA ASP A 73 -39.03 3.27 16.48
C ASP A 73 -37.69 4.02 16.63
N THR A 74 -36.96 3.67 17.67
CA THR A 74 -35.64 4.21 17.93
C THR A 74 -34.58 3.15 17.60
N LEU A 75 -33.61 3.51 16.80
CA LEU A 75 -32.43 2.69 16.52
C LEU A 75 -31.20 3.39 17.07
N ALA A 76 -30.55 2.78 18.04
CA ALA A 76 -29.24 3.21 18.53
C ALA A 76 -28.16 2.22 18.06
N THR A 77 -27.08 2.71 17.46
CA THR A 77 -25.99 1.89 17.00
C THR A 77 -24.68 2.43 17.56
N ARG A 78 -23.87 1.55 18.15
CA ARG A 78 -22.52 1.86 18.59
C ARG A 78 -21.54 0.93 17.89
N GLY A 79 -20.57 1.52 17.23
CA GLY A 79 -19.50 0.82 16.54
C GLY A 79 -18.15 1.13 17.19
N TYR A 80 -17.33 0.11 17.32
CA TYR A 80 -15.92 0.22 17.65
C TYR A 80 -15.13 -0.51 16.59
N SER A 81 -14.10 0.10 16.06
CA SER A 81 -13.15 -0.58 15.19
C SER A 81 -11.72 -0.23 15.56
N ASN A 82 -10.87 -1.24 15.53
CA ASN A 82 -9.42 -1.12 15.64
C ASN A 82 -8.79 -1.79 14.41
N THR A 83 -7.88 -1.10 13.77
CA THR A 83 -7.19 -1.63 12.60
C THR A 83 -5.71 -1.36 12.75
N GLU A 84 -4.94 -2.44 12.77
CA GLU A 84 -3.50 -2.38 12.78
C GLU A 84 -2.97 -2.75 11.39
N ALA A 85 -2.11 -1.90 10.82
CA ALA A 85 -1.57 -2.10 9.48
C ALA A 85 -0.05 -1.93 9.48
N TYR A 86 0.64 -2.90 8.85
CA TYR A 86 2.07 -2.88 8.63
C TYR A 86 2.36 -2.83 7.14
N ASN A 87 3.29 -1.95 6.75
CA ASN A 87 3.75 -1.86 5.37
C ASN A 87 5.27 -1.88 5.31
N HIS A 88 5.79 -2.75 4.48
CA HIS A 88 7.20 -2.81 4.12
C HIS A 88 7.34 -2.56 2.63
N ARG A 89 8.24 -1.65 2.25
CA ARG A 89 8.54 -1.36 0.84
C ARG A 89 10.02 -1.30 0.65
N PHE A 90 10.48 -2.08 -0.29
CA PHE A 90 11.86 -2.10 -0.74
C PHE A 90 11.92 -1.82 -2.23
N ASN A 91 12.78 -0.89 -2.63
CA ASN A 91 13.06 -0.62 -4.02
C ASN A 91 14.58 -0.55 -4.19
N ALA A 92 15.08 -1.13 -5.27
CA ALA A 92 16.47 -0.98 -5.61
C ALA A 92 16.66 -0.77 -7.11
N ARG A 93 17.81 -0.21 -7.46
CA ARG A 93 18.31 -0.06 -8.81
C ARG A 93 19.76 -0.43 -8.81
N LEU A 94 20.07 -1.43 -9.59
CA LEU A 94 21.43 -1.86 -9.88
C LEU A 94 21.74 -1.54 -11.35
N GLU A 95 22.78 -0.78 -11.58
CA GLU A 95 23.34 -0.56 -12.91
C GLU A 95 24.75 -1.15 -12.95
N TRP A 96 24.98 -2.04 -13.90
CA TRP A 96 26.25 -2.69 -14.10
C TRP A 96 26.75 -2.46 -15.52
N LYS A 97 27.80 -1.68 -15.66
CA LYS A 97 28.57 -1.52 -16.89
C LYS A 97 29.53 -2.70 -17.01
N ILE A 98 29.09 -3.77 -17.67
CA ILE A 98 29.88 -5.01 -17.84
C ILE A 98 31.11 -4.71 -18.68
N SER A 99 30.96 -3.86 -19.69
CA SER A 99 32.02 -3.34 -20.55
C SER A 99 31.61 -1.98 -21.12
N ASP A 100 32.52 -1.32 -21.89
CA ASP A 100 32.19 -0.06 -22.58
C ASP A 100 31.02 -0.21 -23.57
N ASN A 101 30.74 -1.43 -23.98
CA ASN A 101 29.69 -1.75 -24.95
C ASN A 101 28.48 -2.47 -24.35
N GLN A 102 28.51 -2.83 -23.06
CA GLN A 102 27.47 -3.64 -22.43
C GLN A 102 27.05 -3.04 -21.10
N ASN A 103 25.75 -2.89 -20.91
CA ASN A 103 25.16 -2.39 -19.68
C ASN A 103 23.95 -3.25 -19.29
N LEU A 104 23.89 -3.62 -18.03
CA LEU A 104 22.77 -4.29 -17.40
C LEU A 104 22.18 -3.40 -16.33
N MET A 105 20.86 -3.18 -16.36
CA MET A 105 20.13 -2.48 -15.32
C MET A 105 19.03 -3.39 -14.78
N VAL A 106 18.99 -3.53 -13.46
CA VAL A 106 17.98 -4.32 -12.76
C VAL A 106 17.30 -3.44 -11.71
N ARG A 107 15.98 -3.47 -11.68
CA ARG A 107 15.16 -2.69 -10.74
C ARG A 107 14.17 -3.60 -10.01
N PRO A 108 14.58 -4.25 -8.92
CA PRO A 108 13.67 -4.96 -8.06
C PRO A 108 12.86 -3.99 -7.19
N SER A 109 11.60 -4.31 -7.01
CA SER A 109 10.68 -3.64 -6.09
C SER A 109 9.87 -4.70 -5.34
N PHE A 110 9.87 -4.63 -4.04
CA PHE A 110 9.12 -5.52 -3.17
C PHE A 110 8.26 -4.71 -2.22
N SER A 111 7.02 -5.14 -2.03
CA SER A 111 6.14 -4.61 -0.99
C SER A 111 5.41 -5.73 -0.28
N TYR A 112 5.34 -5.60 1.03
CA TYR A 112 4.53 -6.44 1.92
C TYR A 112 3.61 -5.56 2.72
N GLN A 113 2.36 -5.97 2.85
CA GLN A 113 1.34 -5.30 3.65
C GLN A 113 0.59 -6.34 4.47
N SER A 114 0.44 -6.08 5.77
CA SER A 114 -0.50 -6.75 6.66
C SER A 114 -1.51 -5.76 7.19
N ASN A 115 -2.74 -6.19 7.38
CA ASN A 115 -3.83 -5.38 7.89
C ASN A 115 -4.77 -6.27 8.71
N ASP A 116 -4.88 -5.95 10.00
CA ASP A 116 -5.64 -6.69 11.01
C ASP A 116 -6.83 -5.82 11.48
N PRO A 117 -7.97 -5.86 10.77
CA PRO A 117 -9.16 -5.14 11.17
C PRO A 117 -9.94 -5.94 12.22
N LEU A 118 -10.21 -5.30 13.34
CA LEU A 118 -11.14 -5.76 14.36
C LEU A 118 -12.30 -4.77 14.46
N SER A 119 -13.54 -5.22 14.33
CA SER A 119 -14.69 -4.35 14.51
C SER A 119 -15.83 -5.01 15.26
N THR A 120 -16.43 -4.25 16.16
CA THR A 120 -17.65 -4.64 16.90
C THR A 120 -18.70 -3.59 16.67
N THR A 121 -19.89 -4.04 16.28
CA THR A 121 -21.04 -3.15 16.13
C THR A 121 -22.20 -3.70 16.95
N GLN A 122 -22.75 -2.89 17.83
CA GLN A 122 -23.91 -3.19 18.65
C GLN A 122 -25.05 -2.29 18.22
N GLY A 123 -26.20 -2.87 17.96
CA GLY A 123 -27.44 -2.17 17.62
C GLY A 123 -28.54 -2.49 18.60
N TRP A 124 -29.30 -1.48 18.98
CA TRP A 124 -30.51 -1.58 19.81
C TRP A 124 -31.66 -0.94 19.07
N GLN A 125 -32.74 -1.68 18.95
CA GLN A 125 -34.00 -1.19 18.36
C GLN A 125 -35.11 -1.27 19.39
N PHE A 126 -35.83 -0.19 19.52
CA PHE A 126 -37.01 -0.07 20.39
C PHE A 126 -38.22 0.34 19.54
N GLY A 127 -39.28 -0.44 19.56
CA GLY A 127 -40.51 -0.17 18.83
C GLY A 127 -41.73 -0.82 19.49
N GLN A 128 -42.89 -0.65 18.90
CA GLN A 128 -44.13 -1.26 19.41
C GLN A 128 -44.08 -2.77 19.48
N SER A 129 -43.30 -3.41 18.61
CA SER A 129 -43.08 -4.86 18.58
C SER A 129 -42.10 -5.37 19.65
N GLY A 130 -41.48 -4.47 20.44
CA GLY A 130 -40.59 -4.81 21.52
C GLY A 130 -39.15 -4.30 21.33
N TYR A 131 -38.23 -4.94 22.04
CA TYR A 131 -36.82 -4.64 22.04
C TYR A 131 -36.06 -5.69 21.26
N SER A 132 -35.13 -5.24 20.40
CA SER A 132 -34.20 -6.09 19.69
C SER A 132 -32.79 -5.59 19.88
N ARG A 133 -31.84 -6.52 20.12
CA ARG A 133 -30.40 -6.25 20.17
C ARG A 133 -29.67 -7.05 19.10
N THR A 134 -28.83 -6.40 18.36
CA THR A 134 -27.96 -7.01 17.36
C THR A 134 -26.52 -6.76 17.75
N GLU A 135 -25.67 -7.77 17.64
CA GLU A 135 -24.23 -7.65 17.83
C GLU A 135 -23.52 -8.31 16.65
N ASN A 136 -22.66 -7.53 15.97
CA ASN A 136 -21.81 -8.02 14.92
C ASN A 136 -20.37 -7.87 15.37
N PHE A 137 -19.66 -8.97 15.30
CA PHE A 137 -18.21 -9.03 15.50
C PHE A 137 -17.56 -9.43 14.18
N ASN A 138 -16.52 -8.70 13.79
CA ASN A 138 -15.75 -9.00 12.60
C ASN A 138 -14.27 -8.89 12.95
N ASP A 139 -13.58 -9.99 12.78
CA ASP A 139 -12.14 -10.13 12.95
C ASP A 139 -11.55 -10.70 11.67
N GLY A 140 -10.44 -10.15 11.23
CA GLY A 140 -9.86 -10.59 9.97
C GLY A 140 -8.38 -10.24 9.87
N LEU A 141 -7.64 -11.12 9.21
CA LEU A 141 -6.25 -10.92 8.87
C LEU A 141 -6.12 -10.86 7.34
N ARG A 142 -5.57 -9.77 6.84
CA ARG A 142 -5.26 -9.60 5.42
C ARG A 142 -3.79 -9.29 5.27
N HIS A 143 -3.11 -10.12 4.50
CA HIS A 143 -1.72 -9.86 4.14
C HIS A 143 -1.51 -10.10 2.67
N GLY A 144 -0.56 -9.38 2.11
CA GLY A 144 -0.21 -9.51 0.72
C GLY A 144 1.20 -9.04 0.44
N TYR A 145 1.79 -9.62 -0.57
CA TYR A 145 3.08 -9.20 -1.07
C TYR A 145 3.07 -9.05 -2.58
N ASN A 146 3.89 -8.12 -3.03
CA ASN A 146 4.06 -7.85 -4.45
C ASN A 146 5.56 -7.72 -4.74
N LEU A 147 6.03 -8.51 -5.68
CA LEU A 147 7.38 -8.46 -6.20
C LEU A 147 7.33 -8.06 -7.66
N ARG A 148 8.03 -6.99 -8.00
CA ARG A 148 8.21 -6.54 -9.39
C ARG A 148 9.69 -6.38 -9.66
N THR A 149 10.13 -6.90 -10.78
CA THR A 149 11.51 -6.75 -11.21
C THR A 149 11.52 -6.45 -12.70
N SER A 150 12.21 -5.38 -13.08
CA SER A 150 12.52 -5.10 -14.47
C SER A 150 14.03 -5.22 -14.69
N ALA A 151 14.43 -5.87 -15.77
CA ALA A 151 15.81 -5.99 -16.19
C ALA A 151 15.97 -5.52 -17.63
N VAL A 152 16.92 -4.65 -17.87
CA VAL A 152 17.25 -4.13 -19.20
C VAL A 152 18.72 -4.38 -19.47
N TYR A 153 18.99 -5.19 -20.47
CA TYR A 153 20.32 -5.40 -20.98
C TYR A 153 20.51 -4.69 -22.32
N ARG A 154 21.58 -3.93 -22.45
CA ARG A 154 21.95 -3.22 -23.69
C ARG A 154 23.36 -3.60 -24.11
N ALA A 155 23.50 -3.94 -25.37
CA ALA A 155 24.79 -4.24 -26.00
C ALA A 155 24.97 -3.48 -27.32
N LYS A 156 26.12 -2.82 -27.47
CA LYS A 156 26.54 -2.25 -28.76
C LYS A 156 27.26 -3.33 -29.54
N LEU A 157 26.83 -3.58 -30.77
CA LEU A 157 27.46 -4.52 -31.68
C LEU A 157 28.55 -3.78 -32.46
N GLY A 158 29.76 -4.32 -32.55
CA GLY A 158 30.99 -3.75 -33.08
C GLY A 158 31.00 -2.91 -34.36
N LYS A 159 29.83 -2.58 -34.94
CA LYS A 159 29.66 -1.56 -35.97
C LYS A 159 28.88 -0.39 -35.42
N ASP A 160 29.33 0.83 -35.72
CA ASP A 160 28.69 2.06 -35.28
C ASP A 160 27.20 2.10 -35.58
N GLY A 161 26.41 2.44 -34.55
CA GLY A 161 24.98 2.57 -34.63
C GLY A 161 24.14 1.32 -34.42
N ARG A 162 24.75 0.14 -34.22
CA ARG A 162 23.97 -1.08 -33.93
C ARG A 162 23.95 -1.37 -32.44
N THR A 163 22.72 -1.38 -31.88
CA THR A 163 22.47 -1.70 -30.46
C THR A 163 21.42 -2.80 -30.36
N ILE A 164 21.62 -3.75 -29.47
CA ILE A 164 20.58 -4.69 -29.04
C ILE A 164 20.14 -4.26 -27.64
N THR A 165 18.85 -4.20 -27.42
CA THR A 165 18.25 -4.01 -26.10
C THR A 165 17.31 -5.18 -25.84
N LEU A 166 17.53 -5.85 -24.71
CA LEU A 166 16.63 -6.87 -24.18
C LEU A 166 15.98 -6.30 -22.92
N ASP A 167 14.67 -6.35 -22.87
CA ASP A 167 13.86 -5.91 -21.71
C ASP A 167 13.05 -7.09 -21.19
N GLY A 168 13.14 -7.33 -19.89
CA GLY A 168 12.41 -8.37 -19.19
C GLY A 168 11.73 -7.80 -17.96
N ASN A 169 10.46 -8.16 -17.75
CA ASN A 169 9.68 -7.76 -16.60
C ASN A 169 9.06 -8.99 -15.94
N VAL A 170 9.21 -9.08 -14.62
CA VAL A 170 8.57 -10.09 -13.78
C VAL A 170 7.70 -9.36 -12.76
N ASN A 171 6.46 -9.83 -12.63
CA ASN A 171 5.53 -9.35 -11.62
C ASN A 171 4.88 -10.56 -10.95
N TYR A 172 5.01 -10.62 -9.63
CA TYR A 172 4.40 -11.65 -8.81
C TYR A 172 3.66 -10.98 -7.64
N SER A 173 2.41 -11.34 -7.44
CA SER A 173 1.62 -10.84 -6.31
C SER A 173 0.77 -11.94 -5.72
N ASP A 174 0.68 -11.94 -4.39
CA ASP A 174 -0.19 -12.82 -3.64
C ASP A 174 -0.88 -12.02 -2.53
N ASN A 175 -2.17 -12.28 -2.36
CA ASN A 175 -2.99 -11.65 -1.34
C ASN A 175 -3.86 -12.71 -0.66
N THR A 176 -3.73 -12.81 0.63
CA THR A 176 -4.49 -13.73 1.47
C THR A 176 -5.40 -12.95 2.42
N CYS A 177 -6.63 -13.41 2.55
CA CYS A 177 -7.61 -12.86 3.49
C CYS A 177 -8.17 -14.02 4.31
N LEU A 178 -8.01 -13.93 5.63
CA LEU A 178 -8.60 -14.82 6.61
C LEU A 178 -9.65 -14.04 7.38
N LEU A 179 -10.85 -14.58 7.52
CA LEU A 179 -11.96 -14.04 8.32
C LEU A 179 -12.25 -15.07 9.42
N TYR A 180 -12.35 -14.59 10.65
CA TYR A 180 -12.65 -15.38 11.83
C TYR A 180 -13.99 -15.01 12.43
#